data_78885a7beafd2b290b2ee0e9b46e866c
#
_entry.id   78885a7beafd2b290b2ee0e9b46e866c
#
_cell.length_a   1.000
_cell.length_b   1.000
_cell.length_c   1.000
_cell.angle_alpha   90.00
_cell.angle_beta   90.00
_cell.angle_gamma   90.00
#
_symmetry.space_group_name_H-M   'P 1'
#
loop_
_entity.id
_entity.type
_entity.pdbx_description
1 polymer ?
#
loop_
_entity_poly.entity_id
_entity_poly.type
_entity_poly.pdbx_seq_one_letter_code
_entity_poly.pdbx_strand_id
1 'polypeptide(L)'
;IKNELEFYGLRPKRLSSDTALTKDVVMYEVKKIEKKLNKKFFGILLLQPTCPIRDYKKLMKSMQILKNKKFNSVVSVADVGAIHPFRMKKIVNGYLKNYMNFKTENMAPRQNLPKVFIRSGSFYIIQRNYFFKKKSLVGDRCYGYKLNGLETTNIDNINDLLLLKLLLNKKKMII
;
A
#
# COMPACT_ATOMS: atom_id res chain seq x y z
N ILE A 1 18.93 10.56 -14.05
CA ILE A 1 19.30 10.09 -12.71
C ILE A 1 19.71 8.64 -12.89
N LYS A 2 21.02 8.36 -12.85
CA LYS A 2 21.52 6.99 -12.72
C LYS A 2 21.01 6.47 -11.39
N ASN A 3 20.09 5.51 -11.43
CA ASN A 3 19.51 4.89 -10.24
C ASN A 3 20.51 3.86 -9.70
N GLU A 4 21.48 4.30 -8.94
CA GLU A 4 22.27 3.41 -8.11
C GLU A 4 21.42 3.03 -6.90
N LEU A 5 20.85 1.81 -6.96
CA LEU A 5 20.24 1.20 -5.79
C LEU A 5 21.36 0.82 -4.83
N GLU A 6 21.44 1.50 -3.69
CA GLU A 6 22.39 1.13 -2.65
C GLU A 6 21.95 -0.17 -1.98
N PHE A 7 22.79 -1.20 -2.11
CA PHE A 7 22.57 -2.48 -1.44
C PHE A 7 23.34 -2.52 -0.11
N TYR A 8 22.60 -2.60 0.97
CA TYR A 8 23.16 -2.64 2.33
C TYR A 8 23.30 -4.06 2.90
N GLY A 9 23.31 -5.08 2.05
CA GLY A 9 23.48 -6.49 2.40
C GLY A 9 22.17 -7.23 2.69
N LEU A 10 22.25 -8.54 2.80
CA LEU A 10 21.11 -9.43 3.00
C LEU A 10 20.48 -9.26 4.39
N ARG A 11 19.18 -9.54 4.45
CA ARG A 11 18.43 -9.63 5.71
C ARG A 11 18.76 -10.95 6.43
N PRO A 12 18.69 -11.01 7.77
CA PRO A 12 18.74 -12.25 8.51
C PRO A 12 17.63 -13.23 8.08
N LYS A 13 17.91 -14.54 8.08
CA LYS A 13 16.93 -15.58 7.67
C LYS A 13 15.56 -15.42 8.34
N ARG A 14 15.52 -15.10 9.66
CA ARG A 14 14.27 -14.87 10.41
C ARG A 14 13.38 -13.75 9.86
N LEU A 15 13.95 -12.78 9.11
CA LEU A 15 13.22 -11.67 8.47
C LEU A 15 13.00 -11.89 6.98
N SER A 16 13.33 -13.08 6.46
CA SER A 16 13.20 -13.45 5.05
C SER A 16 12.21 -14.60 4.85
N SER A 17 11.52 -15.04 5.90
CA SER A 17 10.47 -16.07 5.82
C SER A 17 9.14 -15.45 5.34
N ASP A 18 8.24 -16.28 4.83
CA ASP A 18 6.90 -15.88 4.39
C ASP A 18 6.02 -15.35 5.53
N THR A 19 6.37 -15.69 6.78
CA THR A 19 5.68 -15.21 7.99
C THR A 19 6.28 -13.94 8.59
N ALA A 20 7.38 -13.43 8.03
CA ALA A 20 8.04 -12.23 8.52
C ALA A 20 7.16 -10.99 8.34
N LEU A 21 6.86 -10.29 9.43
CA LEU A 21 6.03 -9.10 9.38
C LEU A 21 6.79 -7.95 8.72
N THR A 22 6.18 -7.29 7.74
CA THR A 22 6.77 -6.16 7.02
C THR A 22 7.29 -5.06 7.96
N LYS A 23 6.58 -4.78 9.06
CA LYS A 23 7.02 -3.79 10.06
C LYS A 23 8.36 -4.13 10.70
N ASP A 24 8.63 -5.42 10.96
CA ASP A 24 9.88 -5.85 11.61
C ASP A 24 11.04 -5.80 10.63
N VAL A 25 10.78 -6.14 9.36
CA VAL A 25 11.74 -5.98 8.26
C VAL A 25 12.13 -4.51 8.11
N VAL A 26 11.15 -3.62 7.99
CA VAL A 26 11.38 -2.17 7.85
C VAL A 26 12.14 -1.62 9.05
N MET A 27 11.78 -2.04 10.27
CA MET A 27 12.45 -1.60 11.50
C MET A 27 13.92 -2.01 11.52
N TYR A 28 14.21 -3.24 11.11
CA TYR A 28 15.57 -3.76 11.03
C TYR A 28 16.41 -2.99 10.01
N GLU A 29 15.90 -2.85 8.78
CA GLU A 29 16.62 -2.19 7.70
C GLU A 29 16.87 -0.70 8.01
N VAL A 30 15.88 0.02 8.53
CA VAL A 30 16.05 1.43 8.92
C VAL A 30 17.15 1.58 9.98
N LYS A 31 17.15 0.74 11.04
CA LYS A 31 18.19 0.78 12.08
C LYS A 31 19.58 0.50 11.51
N LYS A 32 19.69 -0.51 10.63
CA LYS A 32 20.93 -0.91 9.97
C LYS A 32 21.51 0.23 9.14
N ILE A 33 20.68 0.86 8.30
CA ILE A 33 21.09 1.95 7.43
C ILE A 33 21.43 3.21 8.25
N GLU A 34 20.61 3.57 9.24
CA GLU A 34 20.87 4.70 10.14
C GLU A 34 22.22 4.54 10.87
N LYS A 35 22.55 3.31 11.33
CA LYS A 35 23.84 3.01 11.95
C LYS A 35 25.00 3.18 10.97
N LYS A 36 24.85 2.66 9.74
CA LYS A 36 25.90 2.75 8.70
C LYS A 36 26.15 4.19 8.28
N LEU A 37 25.09 4.99 8.13
CA LEU A 37 25.20 6.39 7.70
C LEU A 37 25.44 7.38 8.85
N ASN A 38 25.45 6.92 10.08
CA ASN A 38 25.48 7.76 11.30
C ASN A 38 24.45 8.91 11.25
N LYS A 39 23.24 8.63 10.75
CA LYS A 39 22.19 9.63 10.49
C LYS A 39 20.81 9.07 10.81
N LYS A 40 19.92 9.91 11.39
CA LYS A 40 18.50 9.60 11.57
C LYS A 40 17.70 10.14 10.41
N PHE A 41 16.76 9.33 9.89
CA PHE A 41 15.85 9.75 8.84
C PHE A 41 14.64 10.52 9.41
N PHE A 42 14.11 11.44 8.62
CA PHE A 42 12.85 12.11 8.93
C PHE A 42 11.65 11.16 8.72
N GLY A 43 11.66 10.40 7.63
CA GLY A 43 10.57 9.53 7.24
C GLY A 43 11.06 8.28 6.53
N ILE A 44 10.16 7.33 6.41
CA ILE A 44 10.36 6.05 5.75
C ILE A 44 9.37 5.96 4.60
N LEU A 45 9.86 5.66 3.40
CA LEU A 45 9.05 5.33 2.23
C LEU A 45 9.21 3.84 1.95
N LEU A 46 8.14 3.09 2.14
CA LEU A 46 8.06 1.68 1.75
C LEU A 46 7.36 1.57 0.40
N LEU A 47 8.03 0.94 -0.56
CA LEU A 47 7.51 0.59 -1.88
C LEU A 47 7.41 -0.93 -1.99
N GLN A 48 6.22 -1.47 -2.24
CA GLN A 48 6.06 -2.92 -2.40
C GLN A 48 6.40 -3.32 -3.85
N PRO A 49 7.24 -4.33 -4.08
CA PRO A 49 7.64 -4.75 -5.44
C PRO A 49 6.46 -5.26 -6.27
N THR A 50 5.42 -5.78 -5.63
CA THR A 50 4.19 -6.24 -6.27
C THR A 50 3.36 -5.12 -6.93
N CYS A 51 3.64 -3.86 -6.64
CA CYS A 51 3.01 -2.70 -7.27
C CYS A 51 4.05 -1.96 -8.14
N PRO A 52 4.35 -2.41 -9.37
CA PRO A 52 5.48 -1.90 -10.14
C PRO A 52 5.23 -0.53 -10.79
N ILE A 53 3.97 -0.17 -11.03
CA ILE A 53 3.62 1.06 -11.74
C ILE A 53 3.47 2.21 -10.74
N ARG A 54 4.33 3.23 -10.88
CA ARG A 54 4.34 4.40 -9.99
C ARG A 54 4.60 5.68 -10.77
N ASP A 55 3.93 6.74 -10.34
CA ASP A 55 4.19 8.09 -10.81
C ASP A 55 5.10 8.81 -9.80
N TYR A 56 6.29 9.20 -10.25
CA TYR A 56 7.27 9.93 -9.43
C TYR A 56 6.70 11.25 -8.88
N LYS A 57 5.93 12.00 -9.69
CA LYS A 57 5.35 13.28 -9.26
C LYS A 57 4.37 13.09 -8.09
N LYS A 58 3.59 12.01 -8.12
CA LYS A 58 2.67 11.65 -7.03
C LYS A 58 3.41 11.21 -5.77
N LEU A 59 4.50 10.47 -5.90
CA LEU A 59 5.37 10.13 -4.77
C LEU A 59 5.96 11.37 -4.12
N MET A 60 6.50 12.31 -4.90
CA MET A 60 7.05 13.57 -4.40
C MET A 60 5.99 14.40 -3.68
N LYS A 61 4.79 14.52 -4.26
CA LYS A 61 3.66 15.21 -3.63
C LYS A 61 3.25 14.55 -2.30
N SER A 62 3.25 13.22 -2.26
CA SER A 62 2.95 12.46 -1.04
C SER A 62 3.97 12.69 0.07
N MET A 63 5.26 12.79 -0.27
CA MET A 63 6.31 13.14 0.69
C MET A 63 6.17 14.59 1.20
N GLN A 64 5.75 15.52 0.36
CA GLN A 64 5.47 16.90 0.79
C GLN A 64 4.28 16.96 1.79
N ILE A 65 3.24 16.14 1.58
CA ILE A 65 2.13 16.01 2.53
C ILE A 65 2.62 15.53 3.90
N LEU A 66 3.56 14.58 3.95
CA LEU A 66 4.12 14.12 5.21
C LEU A 66 4.92 15.21 5.96
N LYS A 67 5.57 16.13 5.23
CA LYS A 67 6.28 17.28 5.85
C LYS A 67 5.32 18.23 6.57
N ASN A 68 4.05 18.25 6.17
CA ASN A 68 3.02 18.97 6.89
C ASN A 68 2.74 18.25 8.22
N LYS A 69 3.00 18.92 9.36
CA LYS A 69 2.85 18.38 10.72
C LYS A 69 1.44 17.87 11.05
N LYS A 70 0.44 18.14 10.21
CA LYS A 70 -0.94 17.65 10.34
C LYS A 70 -1.00 16.13 10.23
N PHE A 71 -0.14 15.50 9.40
CA PHE A 71 -0.15 14.06 9.15
C PHE A 71 1.15 13.40 9.65
N ASN A 72 1.04 12.18 10.15
CA ASN A 72 2.18 11.35 10.55
C ASN A 72 2.44 10.19 9.58
N SER A 73 1.50 9.93 8.68
CA SER A 73 1.67 8.97 7.58
C SER A 73 0.84 9.35 6.36
N VAL A 74 1.23 8.83 5.19
CA VAL A 74 0.52 8.90 3.92
C VAL A 74 0.50 7.50 3.33
N VAL A 75 -0.68 7.00 2.99
CA VAL A 75 -0.85 5.65 2.44
C VAL A 75 -1.61 5.72 1.13
N SER A 76 -1.10 5.04 0.12
CA SER A 76 -1.80 4.94 -1.15
C SER A 76 -3.06 4.07 -1.03
N VAL A 77 -4.17 4.58 -1.57
CA VAL A 77 -5.46 3.91 -1.56
C VAL A 77 -6.09 3.89 -2.95
N ALA A 78 -6.88 2.86 -3.20
CA ALA A 78 -7.68 2.70 -4.40
C ALA A 78 -9.16 2.61 -4.05
N ASP A 79 -10.03 3.02 -4.95
CA ASP A 79 -11.47 2.80 -4.83
C ASP A 79 -11.76 1.29 -4.90
N VAL A 80 -12.58 0.78 -4.00
CA VAL A 80 -12.92 -0.66 -3.95
C VAL A 80 -13.77 -1.12 -5.14
N GLY A 81 -14.35 -0.21 -5.87
CA GLY A 81 -15.16 -0.50 -7.04
C GLY A 81 -16.36 -1.39 -6.73
N ALA A 82 -16.46 -2.52 -7.42
CA ALA A 82 -17.55 -3.49 -7.25
C ALA A 82 -17.40 -4.33 -5.98
N ILE A 83 -16.18 -4.45 -5.43
CA ILE A 83 -15.89 -5.25 -4.22
C ILE A 83 -16.14 -4.38 -2.98
N HIS A 84 -17.40 -3.98 -2.80
CA HIS A 84 -17.79 -3.09 -1.71
C HIS A 84 -18.09 -3.87 -0.43
N PRO A 85 -17.71 -3.38 0.79
CA PRO A 85 -17.97 -4.07 2.06
C PRO A 85 -19.42 -4.47 2.29
N PHE A 86 -20.37 -3.67 1.85
CA PHE A 86 -21.81 -3.98 1.95
C PHE A 86 -22.24 -5.21 1.13
N ARG A 87 -21.41 -5.63 0.17
CA ARG A 87 -21.65 -6.82 -0.67
C ARG A 87 -20.80 -8.02 -0.26
N MET A 88 -19.92 -7.86 0.73
CA MET A 88 -19.08 -8.95 1.21
C MET A 88 -19.89 -9.94 2.04
N LYS A 89 -19.72 -11.23 1.76
CA LYS A 89 -20.42 -12.33 2.42
C LYS A 89 -19.42 -13.32 3.00
N LYS A 90 -19.89 -14.12 3.94
CA LYS A 90 -19.21 -15.32 4.45
C LYS A 90 -20.17 -16.50 4.36
N ILE A 91 -19.61 -17.70 4.15
CA ILE A 91 -20.37 -18.96 4.15
C ILE A 91 -20.15 -19.63 5.50
N VAL A 92 -21.23 -19.95 6.21
CA VAL A 92 -21.20 -20.66 7.49
C VAL A 92 -22.19 -21.80 7.41
N ASN A 93 -21.70 -23.04 7.44
CA ASN A 93 -22.51 -24.26 7.30
C ASN A 93 -23.41 -24.24 6.06
N GLY A 94 -22.89 -23.79 4.91
CA GLY A 94 -23.63 -23.68 3.66
C GLY A 94 -24.53 -22.44 3.53
N TYR A 95 -24.72 -21.68 4.58
CA TYR A 95 -25.54 -20.45 4.56
C TYR A 95 -24.72 -19.21 4.21
N LEU A 96 -25.23 -18.40 3.27
CA LEU A 96 -24.66 -17.11 2.93
C LEU A 96 -25.07 -16.07 3.98
N LYS A 97 -24.09 -15.48 4.67
CA LYS A 97 -24.30 -14.44 5.70
C LYS A 97 -23.50 -13.19 5.37
N ASN A 98 -23.97 -12.02 5.82
CA ASN A 98 -23.20 -10.80 5.71
C ASN A 98 -21.83 -10.94 6.42
N TYR A 99 -20.75 -10.50 5.78
CA TYR A 99 -19.44 -10.48 6.42
C TYR A 99 -19.38 -9.46 7.56
N MET A 100 -19.91 -8.28 7.32
CA MET A 100 -20.08 -7.25 8.35
C MET A 100 -21.47 -7.35 8.99
N ASN A 101 -21.60 -6.85 10.22
CA ASN A 101 -22.87 -6.92 10.95
C ASN A 101 -23.84 -5.81 10.48
N PHE A 102 -24.44 -6.01 9.32
CA PHE A 102 -25.54 -5.18 8.82
C PHE A 102 -26.87 -5.87 9.10
N LYS A 103 -27.88 -5.11 9.54
CA LYS A 103 -29.22 -5.64 9.83
C LYS A 103 -29.94 -6.15 8.58
N THR A 104 -29.71 -5.49 7.43
CA THR A 104 -30.39 -5.82 6.17
C THR A 104 -29.40 -5.89 5.01
N GLU A 105 -29.76 -6.66 3.97
CA GLU A 105 -29.06 -6.69 2.70
C GLU A 105 -29.17 -5.34 2.00
N ASN A 106 -28.04 -4.79 1.53
CA ASN A 106 -28.04 -3.55 0.78
C ASN A 106 -27.92 -3.85 -0.72
N MET A 107 -29.05 -3.84 -1.42
CA MET A 107 -29.17 -4.04 -2.87
C MET A 107 -29.07 -2.73 -3.66
N ALA A 108 -28.64 -1.64 -3.05
CA ALA A 108 -28.52 -0.34 -3.71
C ALA A 108 -27.58 -0.42 -4.92
N PRO A 109 -27.88 0.33 -6.01
CA PRO A 109 -26.94 0.52 -7.13
C PRO A 109 -25.58 0.99 -6.63
N ARG A 110 -24.50 0.55 -7.28
CA ARG A 110 -23.11 0.86 -6.88
C ARG A 110 -22.85 2.35 -6.65
N GLN A 111 -23.40 3.19 -7.52
CA GLN A 111 -23.24 4.65 -7.44
C GLN A 111 -23.86 5.29 -6.20
N ASN A 112 -24.80 4.61 -5.55
CA ASN A 112 -25.51 5.07 -4.35
C ASN A 112 -24.81 4.56 -3.05
N LEU A 113 -23.80 3.70 -3.18
CA LEU A 113 -23.04 3.21 -2.03
C LEU A 113 -22.01 4.26 -1.57
N PRO A 114 -21.70 4.33 -0.26
CA PRO A 114 -20.66 5.20 0.26
C PRO A 114 -19.32 4.96 -0.44
N LYS A 115 -18.52 6.00 -0.66
CA LYS A 115 -17.17 5.83 -1.21
C LYS A 115 -16.28 5.13 -0.19
N VAL A 116 -15.76 3.96 -0.53
CA VAL A 116 -14.86 3.17 0.28
C VAL A 116 -13.55 2.94 -0.46
N PHE A 117 -12.44 2.94 0.27
CA PHE A 117 -11.11 2.76 -0.28
C PHE A 117 -10.40 1.59 0.38
N ILE A 118 -9.58 0.90 -0.40
CA ILE A 118 -8.65 -0.12 0.08
C ILE A 118 -7.21 0.39 -0.04
N ARG A 119 -6.31 -0.06 0.81
CA ARG A 119 -4.88 0.20 0.64
C ARG A 119 -4.41 -0.46 -0.65
N SER A 120 -3.82 0.34 -1.56
CA SER A 120 -3.41 -0.18 -2.88
C SER A 120 -2.08 -0.95 -2.85
N GLY A 121 -1.29 -0.84 -1.76
CA GLY A 121 0.04 -1.44 -1.68
C GLY A 121 1.13 -0.67 -2.42
N SER A 122 0.80 0.33 -3.24
CA SER A 122 1.79 1.03 -4.06
C SER A 122 2.85 1.73 -3.21
N PHE A 123 2.46 2.44 -2.15
CA PHE A 123 3.41 3.03 -1.20
C PHE A 123 2.81 3.28 0.19
N TYR A 124 3.70 3.29 1.18
CA TYR A 124 3.45 3.73 2.55
C TYR A 124 4.55 4.72 2.92
N ILE A 125 4.19 5.90 3.38
CA ILE A 125 5.11 6.91 3.87
C ILE A 125 4.76 7.21 5.32
N ILE A 126 5.74 7.20 6.22
CA ILE A 126 5.50 7.42 7.64
C ILE A 126 6.67 8.17 8.28
N GLN A 127 6.37 9.05 9.21
CA GLN A 127 7.41 9.68 10.02
C GLN A 127 8.18 8.61 10.82
N ARG A 128 9.50 8.64 10.73
CA ARG A 128 10.36 7.65 11.37
C ARG A 128 10.10 7.49 12.86
N ASN A 129 10.03 8.60 13.62
CA ASN A 129 9.83 8.56 15.06
C ASN A 129 8.46 7.96 15.44
N TYR A 130 7.42 8.26 14.66
CA TYR A 130 6.11 7.68 14.87
C TYR A 130 6.11 6.18 14.60
N PHE A 131 6.74 5.73 13.50
CA PHE A 131 6.87 4.30 13.18
C PHE A 131 7.54 3.51 14.30
N PHE A 132 8.67 4.02 14.85
CA PHE A 132 9.37 3.34 15.93
C PHE A 132 8.58 3.31 17.23
N LYS A 133 7.79 4.34 17.51
CA LYS A 133 6.92 4.43 18.70
C LYS A 133 5.74 3.44 18.60
N LYS A 134 5.07 3.38 17.45
CA LYS A 134 3.80 2.64 17.28
C LYS A 134 3.96 1.29 16.60
N LYS A 135 5.10 1.01 15.98
CA LYS A 135 5.39 -0.21 15.20
C LYS A 135 4.32 -0.48 14.12
N SER A 136 3.83 0.57 13.48
CA SER A 136 2.81 0.53 12.44
C SER A 136 3.22 1.40 11.27
N LEU A 137 2.94 0.94 10.05
CA LEU A 137 3.14 1.71 8.82
C LEU A 137 1.97 2.68 8.52
N VAL A 138 0.89 2.56 9.29
CA VAL A 138 -0.28 3.45 9.20
C VAL A 138 -0.41 4.17 10.52
N GLY A 139 -0.35 5.49 10.49
CA GLY A 139 -0.44 6.33 11.67
C GLY A 139 -1.88 6.71 12.02
N ASP A 140 -2.09 7.25 13.24
CA ASP A 140 -3.40 7.71 13.70
C ASP A 140 -3.91 8.91 12.88
N ARG A 141 -2.99 9.76 12.38
CA ARG A 141 -3.27 10.87 11.47
C ARG A 141 -2.72 10.54 10.09
N CYS A 142 -3.38 9.57 9.42
CA CYS A 142 -2.98 9.07 8.12
C CYS A 142 -3.71 9.79 6.99
N TYR A 143 -2.97 10.30 6.02
CA TYR A 143 -3.55 10.82 4.78
C TYR A 143 -3.70 9.68 3.76
N GLY A 144 -4.93 9.46 3.27
CA GLY A 144 -5.21 8.53 2.17
C GLY A 144 -4.93 9.17 0.82
N TYR A 145 -3.85 8.77 0.15
CA TYR A 145 -3.52 9.27 -1.18
C TYR A 145 -4.18 8.41 -2.25
N LYS A 146 -5.21 8.93 -2.89
CA LYS A 146 -5.98 8.18 -3.91
C LYS A 146 -5.16 8.01 -5.18
N LEU A 147 -5.01 6.75 -5.61
CA LEU A 147 -4.47 6.34 -6.90
C LEU A 147 -5.57 5.81 -7.82
N ASN A 148 -5.32 5.82 -9.11
CA ASN A 148 -6.26 5.34 -10.11
C ASN A 148 -5.54 4.55 -11.22
N GLY A 149 -6.30 3.72 -11.96
CA GLY A 149 -5.80 3.00 -13.12
C GLY A 149 -4.65 2.05 -12.79
N LEU A 150 -3.65 2.00 -13.65
CA LEU A 150 -2.53 1.04 -13.54
C LEU A 150 -1.70 1.16 -12.26
N GLU A 151 -1.69 2.33 -11.61
CA GLU A 151 -0.94 2.53 -10.36
C GLU A 151 -1.53 1.75 -9.17
N THR A 152 -2.75 1.26 -9.31
CA THR A 152 -3.42 0.44 -8.28
C THR A 152 -3.27 -1.06 -8.52
N THR A 153 -2.58 -1.45 -9.61
CA THR A 153 -2.35 -2.87 -9.92
C THR A 153 -1.38 -3.48 -8.93
N ASN A 154 -1.81 -4.57 -8.30
CA ASN A 154 -0.99 -5.43 -7.45
C ASN A 154 -0.81 -6.78 -8.15
N ILE A 155 0.41 -7.32 -8.16
CA ILE A 155 0.77 -8.59 -8.79
C ILE A 155 0.96 -9.61 -7.67
N ASP A 156 -0.08 -10.37 -7.37
CA ASP A 156 -0.03 -11.45 -6.39
C ASP A 156 0.10 -12.84 -7.04
N ASN A 157 -0.26 -12.94 -8.34
CA ASN A 157 -0.20 -14.18 -9.09
C ASN A 157 0.11 -13.94 -10.58
N ILE A 158 0.26 -15.02 -11.35
CA ILE A 158 0.62 -14.95 -12.78
C ILE A 158 -0.45 -14.25 -13.63
N ASN A 159 -1.72 -14.38 -13.29
CA ASN A 159 -2.81 -13.76 -14.04
C ASN A 159 -2.77 -12.23 -13.90
N ASP A 160 -2.42 -11.72 -12.71
CA ASP A 160 -2.23 -10.28 -12.49
C ASP A 160 -1.11 -9.74 -13.38
N LEU A 161 0.00 -10.49 -13.49
CA LEU A 161 1.11 -10.12 -14.37
C LEU A 161 0.71 -10.11 -15.84
N LEU A 162 -0.04 -11.12 -16.29
CA LEU A 162 -0.55 -11.18 -17.67
C LEU A 162 -1.50 -10.02 -17.97
N LEU A 163 -2.42 -9.74 -17.07
CA LEU A 163 -3.34 -8.61 -17.18
C LEU A 163 -2.58 -7.28 -17.28
N LEU A 164 -1.57 -7.08 -16.42
CA LEU A 164 -0.75 -5.86 -16.47
C LEU A 164 -0.01 -5.73 -17.80
N LYS A 165 0.59 -6.81 -18.34
CA LYS A 165 1.24 -6.81 -19.65
C LYS A 165 0.27 -6.39 -20.76
N LEU A 166 -0.95 -6.94 -20.77
CA LEU A 166 -1.99 -6.57 -21.75
C LEU A 166 -2.37 -5.09 -21.66
N LEU A 167 -2.56 -4.57 -20.46
CA LEU A 167 -2.92 -3.16 -20.24
C LEU A 167 -1.79 -2.19 -20.66
N LEU A 168 -0.54 -2.55 -20.42
CA LEU A 168 0.62 -1.75 -20.86
C LEU A 168 0.78 -1.75 -22.38
N ASN A 169 0.55 -2.89 -23.04
CA ASN A 169 0.62 -2.97 -24.51
C ASN A 169 -0.48 -2.11 -25.16
N LYS A 170 -1.72 -2.15 -24.66
CA LYS A 170 -2.79 -1.26 -25.14
C LYS A 170 -2.44 0.22 -25.00
N LYS A 171 -1.79 0.62 -23.89
CA LYS A 171 -1.37 2.01 -23.71
C LYS A 171 -0.33 2.47 -24.73
N LYS A 172 0.54 1.57 -25.23
CA LYS A 172 1.50 1.85 -26.32
C LYS A 172 0.82 1.99 -27.68
N MET A 173 -0.37 1.42 -27.88
CA MET A 173 -1.13 1.50 -29.13
C MET A 173 -2.02 2.75 -29.23
N ILE A 174 -2.16 3.50 -28.15
CA ILE A 174 -3.04 4.70 -28.07
C ILE A 174 -2.20 6.01 -28.05
N ILE A 175 -0.87 5.89 -27.99
CA ILE A 175 0.08 7.01 -28.13
C ILE A 175 0.68 6.99 -29.54
#